data_ceb4acc3866578b302ca299837fec8e9
#
_entry.id   ceb4acc3866578b302ca299837fec8e9
#
_cell.length_a   1.000
_cell.length_b   1.000
_cell.length_c   1.000
_cell.angle_alpha   90.00
_cell.angle_beta   90.00
_cell.angle_gamma   90.00
#
_symmetry.space_group_name_H-M   'P 1'
#
loop_
_entity.id
_entity.type
_entity.pdbx_description
1 polymer ?
#
loop_
_entity_poly.entity_id
_entity_poly.type
_entity_poly.pdbx_seq_one_letter_code
_entity_poly.pdbx_strand_id
1 'polypeptide(L)'
;MREIYFGIASYRRPDNQRTLDYLERMGIDREHIIMSVQSAEDKAQYERAGIGNRVGRLIYRPGKNVSDNRNTLLESVPPGTRLVMLDDDINAVCKLDGKGLRKIESREEFYSMLKRGYALAARHRTVGFGLYPVKNAYFMSTGYAERNVVIGTLFAIVNTDLRFDAEMATKEDYEYCCKAMRRYGAFVRLNGYVCDAQHYTKGGCEEAWNDKAELFRTARRLAGKYPDILTLNPKRPGEVKMAGKRGGKRK
;
A
#
# COMPACT_ATOMS: atom_id res chain seq x y z
N MET A 1 -7.24 -13.21 -18.22
CA MET A 1 -6.40 -12.24 -17.45
C MET A 1 -5.81 -13.02 -16.29
N ARG A 2 -4.52 -12.82 -15.92
CA ARG A 2 -3.99 -13.47 -14.70
C ARG A 2 -4.82 -13.04 -13.50
N GLU A 3 -5.10 -14.00 -12.63
CA GLU A 3 -5.88 -13.83 -11.41
C GLU A 3 -5.29 -12.73 -10.51
N ILE A 4 -6.14 -11.94 -9.88
CA ILE A 4 -5.74 -10.87 -8.94
C ILE A 4 -6.30 -11.24 -7.56
N TYR A 5 -5.44 -11.33 -6.58
CA TYR A 5 -5.81 -11.46 -5.18
C TYR A 5 -5.78 -10.10 -4.47
N PHE A 6 -6.63 -9.95 -3.47
CA PHE A 6 -6.74 -8.77 -2.63
C PHE A 6 -6.34 -9.14 -1.21
N GLY A 7 -5.23 -8.58 -0.74
CA GLY A 7 -4.70 -8.82 0.59
C GLY A 7 -5.02 -7.67 1.52
N ILE A 8 -5.72 -7.90 2.61
CA ILE A 8 -6.01 -6.90 3.63
C ILE A 8 -5.08 -7.16 4.83
N ALA A 9 -4.22 -6.19 5.15
CA ALA A 9 -3.44 -6.20 6.38
C ALA A 9 -4.26 -5.53 7.48
N SER A 10 -4.73 -6.27 8.48
CA SER A 10 -5.59 -5.75 9.53
C SER A 10 -5.03 -6.02 10.93
N TYR A 11 -5.29 -5.12 11.87
CA TYR A 11 -4.82 -5.24 13.25
C TYR A 11 -5.81 -4.61 14.25
N ARG A 12 -6.37 -5.43 15.16
CA ARG A 12 -7.27 -5.02 16.25
C ARG A 12 -8.50 -4.23 15.82
N ARG A 13 -9.09 -4.54 14.64
CA ARG A 13 -10.28 -3.89 14.09
C ARG A 13 -11.30 -4.89 13.54
N PRO A 14 -11.69 -5.95 14.27
CA PRO A 14 -12.61 -6.96 13.74
C PRO A 14 -13.98 -6.37 13.37
N ASP A 15 -14.44 -5.33 14.08
CA ASP A 15 -15.77 -4.73 13.91
C ASP A 15 -15.78 -3.53 12.94
N ASN A 16 -14.64 -3.17 12.32
CA ASN A 16 -14.54 -2.01 11.42
C ASN A 16 -13.73 -2.34 10.18
N GLN A 17 -14.31 -3.11 9.28
CA GLN A 17 -13.68 -3.65 8.07
C GLN A 17 -14.12 -2.92 6.80
N ARG A 18 -13.86 -1.62 6.75
CA ARG A 18 -14.30 -0.73 5.63
C ARG A 18 -13.79 -1.17 4.27
N THR A 19 -12.54 -1.63 4.21
CA THR A 19 -11.95 -2.15 2.98
C THR A 19 -12.64 -3.41 2.50
N LEU A 20 -12.99 -4.32 3.43
CA LEU A 20 -13.74 -5.51 3.08
C LEU A 20 -15.13 -5.15 2.56
N ASP A 21 -15.83 -4.23 3.23
CA ASP A 21 -17.12 -3.69 2.77
C ASP A 21 -17.01 -3.04 1.39
N TYR A 22 -15.90 -2.33 1.10
CA TYR A 22 -15.65 -1.75 -0.21
C TYR A 22 -15.43 -2.82 -1.27
N LEU A 23 -14.61 -3.83 -1.01
CA LEU A 23 -14.36 -4.93 -1.96
C LEU A 23 -15.64 -5.72 -2.27
N GLU A 24 -16.49 -5.97 -1.28
CA GLU A 24 -17.80 -6.61 -1.46
C GLU A 24 -18.72 -5.77 -2.37
N ARG A 25 -18.80 -4.46 -2.13
CA ARG A 25 -19.56 -3.55 -3.00
C ARG A 25 -19.02 -3.52 -4.43
N MET A 26 -17.71 -3.71 -4.62
CA MET A 26 -17.09 -3.86 -5.94
C MET A 26 -17.33 -5.24 -6.56
N GLY A 27 -18.07 -6.13 -5.90
CA GLY A 27 -18.34 -7.48 -6.38
C GLY A 27 -17.08 -8.34 -6.49
N ILE A 28 -16.11 -8.13 -5.61
CA ILE A 28 -14.92 -8.99 -5.55
C ILE A 28 -15.32 -10.29 -4.86
N ASP A 29 -15.10 -11.41 -5.54
CA ASP A 29 -15.40 -12.74 -5.01
C ASP A 29 -14.53 -12.99 -3.77
N ARG A 30 -15.15 -13.46 -2.68
CA ARG A 30 -14.45 -13.68 -1.41
C ARG A 30 -13.22 -14.59 -1.54
N GLU A 31 -13.26 -15.57 -2.47
CA GLU A 31 -12.16 -16.51 -2.73
C GLU A 31 -10.86 -15.80 -3.14
N HIS A 32 -10.97 -14.59 -3.66
CA HIS A 32 -9.82 -13.75 -4.02
C HIS A 32 -9.39 -12.81 -2.89
N ILE A 33 -10.08 -12.81 -1.75
CA ILE A 33 -9.76 -11.93 -0.61
C ILE A 33 -8.99 -12.73 0.45
N ILE A 34 -7.84 -12.23 0.84
CA ILE A 34 -6.98 -12.78 1.89
C ILE A 34 -6.84 -11.72 2.97
N MET A 35 -7.23 -12.02 4.19
CA MET A 35 -6.99 -11.13 5.31
C MET A 35 -5.89 -11.71 6.20
N SER A 36 -4.90 -10.88 6.53
CA SER A 36 -3.81 -11.21 7.44
C SER A 36 -3.90 -10.40 8.72
N VAL A 37 -3.78 -11.09 9.86
CA VAL A 37 -3.74 -10.52 11.20
C VAL A 37 -2.45 -10.94 11.92
N GLN A 38 -2.10 -10.28 13.04
CA GLN A 38 -0.76 -10.41 13.62
C GLN A 38 -0.64 -11.51 14.68
N SER A 39 -1.75 -12.02 15.22
CA SER A 39 -1.71 -13.03 16.28
C SER A 39 -2.85 -14.05 16.17
N ALA A 40 -2.72 -15.15 16.89
CA ALA A 40 -3.78 -16.14 17.02
C ALA A 40 -5.00 -15.56 17.75
N GLU A 41 -4.77 -14.66 18.72
CA GLU A 41 -5.84 -13.97 19.45
C GLU A 41 -6.62 -13.04 18.54
N ASP A 42 -5.92 -12.22 17.73
CA ASP A 42 -6.58 -11.41 16.70
C ASP A 42 -7.40 -12.30 15.77
N LYS A 43 -6.81 -13.38 15.25
CA LYS A 43 -7.53 -14.30 14.36
C LYS A 43 -8.82 -14.82 14.99
N ALA A 44 -8.77 -15.25 16.25
CA ALA A 44 -9.96 -15.71 16.96
C ALA A 44 -11.02 -14.62 17.16
N GLN A 45 -10.61 -13.34 17.34
CA GLN A 45 -11.54 -12.21 17.40
C GLN A 45 -12.21 -11.96 16.06
N TYR A 46 -11.44 -12.00 14.95
CA TYR A 46 -11.98 -11.84 13.59
C TYR A 46 -12.91 -12.99 13.19
N GLU A 47 -12.61 -14.23 13.61
CA GLU A 47 -13.50 -15.37 13.42
C GLU A 47 -14.83 -15.18 14.17
N ARG A 48 -14.79 -14.75 15.45
CA ARG A 48 -16.01 -14.44 16.23
C ARG A 48 -16.82 -13.30 15.63
N ALA A 49 -16.18 -12.32 15.01
CA ALA A 49 -16.85 -11.24 14.27
C ALA A 49 -17.38 -11.68 12.89
N GLY A 50 -17.24 -12.96 12.53
CA GLY A 50 -17.77 -13.51 11.27
C GLY A 50 -16.92 -13.18 10.03
N ILE A 51 -15.74 -12.57 10.19
CA ILE A 51 -14.89 -12.16 9.07
C ILE A 51 -14.42 -13.36 8.24
N GLY A 52 -14.18 -14.53 8.88
CA GLY A 52 -13.81 -15.77 8.19
C GLY A 52 -14.79 -16.20 7.11
N ASN A 53 -16.08 -15.85 7.24
CA ASN A 53 -17.11 -16.15 6.23
C ASN A 53 -17.13 -15.18 5.05
N ARG A 54 -16.50 -14.01 5.20
CA ARG A 54 -16.46 -12.93 4.20
C ARG A 54 -15.20 -12.92 3.35
N VAL A 55 -14.17 -13.69 3.72
CA VAL A 55 -12.90 -13.79 3.00
C VAL A 55 -12.64 -15.24 2.60
N GLY A 56 -11.86 -15.44 1.54
CA GLY A 56 -11.43 -16.80 1.16
C GLY A 56 -10.41 -17.38 2.13
N ARG A 57 -9.56 -16.52 2.70
CA ARG A 57 -8.56 -16.93 3.70
C ARG A 57 -8.37 -15.87 4.78
N LEU A 58 -8.53 -16.26 6.04
CA LEU A 58 -8.13 -15.51 7.21
C LEU A 58 -6.86 -16.16 7.79
N ILE A 59 -5.73 -15.51 7.62
CA ILE A 59 -4.43 -16.04 7.97
C ILE A 59 -3.76 -15.20 9.06
N TYR A 60 -2.86 -15.81 9.81
CA TYR A 60 -1.99 -15.09 10.73
C TYR A 60 -0.58 -15.66 10.73
N ARG A 61 0.36 -14.81 11.06
CA ARG A 61 1.71 -15.18 11.45
C ARG A 61 2.12 -14.28 12.60
N PRO A 62 2.74 -14.81 13.66
CA PRO A 62 3.28 -13.96 14.72
C PRO A 62 4.22 -12.91 14.13
N GLY A 63 3.92 -11.64 14.37
CA GLY A 63 4.69 -10.53 13.85
C GLY A 63 4.66 -9.34 14.79
N LYS A 64 5.60 -8.42 14.59
CA LYS A 64 5.77 -7.24 15.46
C LYS A 64 5.10 -5.99 14.89
N ASN A 65 4.89 -5.95 13.57
CA ASN A 65 4.45 -4.73 12.91
C ASN A 65 3.76 -5.02 11.56
N VAL A 66 3.38 -3.95 10.86
CA VAL A 66 2.70 -4.02 9.57
C VAL A 66 3.56 -4.67 8.46
N SER A 67 4.89 -4.56 8.52
CA SER A 67 5.81 -5.21 7.57
C SER A 67 5.66 -6.73 7.61
N ASP A 68 5.58 -7.32 8.82
CA ASP A 68 5.38 -8.76 9.00
C ASP A 68 4.03 -9.19 8.44
N ASN A 69 2.99 -8.40 8.71
CA ASN A 69 1.64 -8.68 8.22
C ASN A 69 1.57 -8.64 6.68
N ARG A 70 2.22 -7.66 6.05
CA ARG A 70 2.33 -7.57 4.58
C ARG A 70 3.19 -8.70 3.99
N ASN A 71 4.27 -9.10 4.67
CA ASN A 71 5.08 -10.25 4.25
C ASN A 71 4.27 -11.55 4.33
N THR A 72 3.43 -11.71 5.35
CA THR A 72 2.52 -12.86 5.45
C THR A 72 1.56 -12.94 4.25
N LEU A 73 1.03 -11.81 3.78
CA LEU A 73 0.23 -11.76 2.55
C LEU A 73 1.04 -12.18 1.32
N LEU A 74 2.29 -11.70 1.18
CA LEU A 74 3.17 -12.10 0.08
C LEU A 74 3.49 -13.59 0.07
N GLU A 75 3.73 -14.16 1.25
CA GLU A 75 4.05 -15.58 1.41
C GLU A 75 2.83 -16.50 1.21
N SER A 76 1.62 -15.94 1.33
CA SER A 76 0.37 -16.68 1.16
C SER A 76 0.00 -16.94 -0.31
N VAL A 77 0.68 -16.33 -1.27
CA VAL A 77 0.40 -16.50 -2.70
C VAL A 77 1.68 -16.88 -3.46
N PRO A 78 1.58 -17.69 -4.53
CA PRO A 78 2.74 -18.09 -5.32
C PRO A 78 3.50 -16.91 -5.92
N PRO A 79 4.80 -17.05 -6.21
CA PRO A 79 5.55 -16.08 -7.02
C PRO A 79 4.87 -15.84 -8.38
N GLY A 80 4.91 -14.59 -8.85
CA GLY A 80 4.26 -14.18 -10.10
C GLY A 80 2.77 -13.85 -9.97
N THR A 81 2.15 -14.10 -8.81
CA THR A 81 0.75 -13.72 -8.53
C THR A 81 0.61 -12.21 -8.43
N ARG A 82 -0.46 -11.66 -8.99
CA ARG A 82 -0.86 -10.26 -8.79
C ARG A 82 -1.60 -10.14 -7.46
N LEU A 83 -1.04 -9.34 -6.57
CA LEU A 83 -1.60 -9.08 -5.25
C LEU A 83 -1.81 -7.59 -5.06
N VAL A 84 -3.03 -7.18 -4.77
CA VAL A 84 -3.37 -5.83 -4.35
C VAL A 84 -3.46 -5.83 -2.83
N MET A 85 -2.46 -5.29 -2.16
CA MET A 85 -2.48 -5.12 -0.71
C MET A 85 -3.16 -3.80 -0.34
N LEU A 86 -4.00 -3.86 0.67
CA LEU A 86 -4.84 -2.76 1.13
C LEU A 86 -4.76 -2.65 2.66
N ASP A 87 -4.81 -1.44 3.17
CA ASP A 87 -5.11 -1.20 4.59
C ASP A 87 -6.59 -1.50 4.85
N ASP A 88 -6.99 -1.68 6.10
CA ASP A 88 -8.36 -2.12 6.48
C ASP A 88 -9.40 -0.98 6.57
N ASP A 89 -8.98 0.28 6.38
CA ASP A 89 -9.77 1.48 6.62
C ASP A 89 -10.20 2.25 5.35
N ILE A 90 -10.13 1.62 4.18
CA ILE A 90 -10.47 2.25 2.89
C ILE A 90 -11.99 2.27 2.69
N ASN A 91 -12.57 3.45 2.56
CA ASN A 91 -13.99 3.64 2.21
C ASN A 91 -14.25 3.48 0.70
N ALA A 92 -13.31 3.97 -0.11
CA ALA A 92 -13.39 3.94 -1.57
C ALA A 92 -12.02 4.25 -2.21
N VAL A 93 -11.86 3.90 -3.46
CA VAL A 93 -10.87 4.51 -4.35
C VAL A 93 -11.55 5.64 -5.10
N CYS A 94 -10.87 6.79 -5.17
CA CYS A 94 -11.33 7.96 -5.91
C CYS A 94 -10.45 8.21 -7.14
N LYS A 95 -11.07 8.77 -8.17
CA LYS A 95 -10.43 9.20 -9.41
C LYS A 95 -10.51 10.71 -9.54
N LEU A 96 -9.46 11.33 -10.05
CA LEU A 96 -9.47 12.74 -10.44
C LEU A 96 -10.45 12.92 -11.61
N ASP A 97 -11.41 13.84 -11.44
CA ASP A 97 -12.43 14.19 -12.42
C ASP A 97 -12.55 15.70 -12.52
N GLY A 98 -12.02 16.27 -13.59
CA GLY A 98 -11.87 17.70 -13.73
C GLY A 98 -11.02 18.29 -12.58
N LYS A 99 -11.61 19.17 -11.78
CA LYS A 99 -10.99 19.79 -10.60
C LYS A 99 -11.37 19.11 -9.28
N GLY A 100 -12.16 18.03 -9.33
CA GLY A 100 -12.67 17.31 -8.18
C GLY A 100 -12.22 15.85 -8.11
N LEU A 101 -12.78 15.15 -7.13
CA LEU A 101 -12.59 13.71 -6.95
C LEU A 101 -13.95 13.01 -7.04
N ARG A 102 -14.02 11.95 -7.79
CA ARG A 102 -15.18 11.06 -7.90
C ARG A 102 -14.82 9.68 -7.36
N LYS A 103 -15.70 9.08 -6.58
CA LYS A 103 -15.54 7.69 -6.13
C LYS A 103 -15.68 6.74 -7.31
N ILE A 104 -14.89 5.67 -7.30
CA ILE A 104 -15.08 4.54 -8.20
C ILE A 104 -16.13 3.64 -7.57
N GLU A 105 -17.25 3.46 -8.27
CA GLU A 105 -18.41 2.72 -7.79
C GLU A 105 -18.72 1.47 -8.62
N SER A 106 -18.01 1.27 -9.75
CA SER A 106 -18.17 0.08 -10.57
C SER A 106 -16.95 -0.85 -10.55
N ARG A 107 -17.22 -2.16 -10.58
CA ARG A 107 -16.20 -3.21 -10.69
C ARG A 107 -15.33 -3.01 -11.93
N GLU A 108 -15.94 -2.66 -13.05
CA GLU A 108 -15.26 -2.48 -14.33
C GLU A 108 -14.24 -1.34 -14.27
N GLU A 109 -14.62 -0.22 -13.67
CA GLU A 109 -13.72 0.93 -13.52
C GLU A 109 -12.58 0.61 -12.55
N PHE A 110 -12.88 -0.07 -11.44
CA PHE A 110 -11.86 -0.50 -10.49
C PHE A 110 -10.83 -1.44 -11.15
N TYR A 111 -11.30 -2.46 -11.87
CA TYR A 111 -10.41 -3.35 -12.62
C TYR A 111 -9.68 -2.65 -13.77
N SER A 112 -10.29 -1.67 -14.41
CA SER A 112 -9.63 -0.85 -15.45
C SER A 112 -8.43 -0.08 -14.89
N MET A 113 -8.59 0.51 -13.70
CA MET A 113 -7.48 1.15 -12.97
C MET A 113 -6.37 0.15 -12.65
N LEU A 114 -6.71 -1.03 -12.10
CA LEU A 114 -5.73 -2.08 -11.78
C LEU A 114 -5.00 -2.58 -13.03
N LYS A 115 -5.72 -2.84 -14.12
CA LYS A 115 -5.13 -3.24 -15.41
C LYS A 115 -4.13 -2.20 -15.92
N ARG A 116 -4.51 -0.92 -15.87
CA ARG A 116 -3.63 0.20 -16.27
C ARG A 116 -2.36 0.22 -15.42
N GLY A 117 -2.49 0.10 -14.10
CA GLY A 117 -1.36 0.09 -13.19
C GLY A 117 -0.40 -1.07 -13.46
N TYR A 118 -0.90 -2.29 -13.59
CA TYR A 118 -0.08 -3.46 -13.91
C TYR A 118 0.55 -3.37 -15.31
N ALA A 119 -0.14 -2.81 -16.31
CA ALA A 119 0.42 -2.58 -17.64
C ALA A 119 1.59 -1.60 -17.60
N LEU A 120 1.47 -0.52 -16.83
CA LEU A 120 2.55 0.45 -16.64
C LEU A 120 3.72 -0.18 -15.86
N ALA A 121 3.45 -0.95 -14.81
CA ALA A 121 4.50 -1.67 -14.08
C ALA A 121 5.27 -2.63 -15.03
N ALA A 122 4.58 -3.39 -15.87
CA ALA A 122 5.19 -4.25 -16.87
C ALA A 122 6.00 -3.46 -17.91
N ARG A 123 5.46 -2.35 -18.42
CA ARG A 123 6.17 -1.46 -19.35
C ARG A 123 7.50 -0.94 -18.79
N HIS A 124 7.51 -0.57 -17.50
CA HIS A 124 8.70 -0.09 -16.80
C HIS A 124 9.51 -1.22 -16.15
N ARG A 125 9.17 -2.48 -16.42
CA ARG A 125 9.87 -3.69 -15.91
C ARG A 125 10.01 -3.68 -14.38
N THR A 126 9.00 -3.16 -13.69
CA THR A 126 8.96 -3.12 -12.22
C THR A 126 7.90 -4.04 -11.64
N VAL A 127 7.95 -4.26 -10.34
CA VAL A 127 7.10 -5.23 -9.63
C VAL A 127 5.71 -4.70 -9.31
N GLY A 128 5.46 -3.38 -9.41
CA GLY A 128 4.14 -2.91 -9.01
C GLY A 128 3.92 -1.41 -9.10
N PHE A 129 2.80 -1.01 -8.55
CA PHE A 129 2.35 0.37 -8.52
C PHE A 129 1.53 0.65 -7.25
N GLY A 130 1.32 1.94 -6.99
CA GLY A 130 0.37 2.43 -6.00
C GLY A 130 -0.32 3.70 -6.48
N LEU A 131 -1.08 4.32 -5.58
CA LEU A 131 -1.89 5.49 -5.89
C LEU A 131 -1.26 6.79 -5.36
N TYR A 132 -1.87 7.90 -5.66
CA TYR A 132 -1.48 9.20 -5.13
C TYR A 132 -1.72 9.24 -3.61
N PRO A 133 -0.81 9.81 -2.80
CA PRO A 133 -0.83 9.63 -1.34
C PRO A 133 -1.83 10.54 -0.61
N VAL A 134 -2.29 11.62 -1.24
CA VAL A 134 -3.10 12.65 -0.55
C VAL A 134 -4.41 12.87 -1.29
N LYS A 135 -5.54 12.71 -0.59
CA LYS A 135 -6.89 12.96 -1.11
C LYS A 135 -7.15 14.47 -1.27
N ASN A 136 -6.45 15.08 -2.22
CA ASN A 136 -6.64 16.48 -2.57
C ASN A 136 -6.41 16.68 -4.08
N ALA A 137 -7.50 16.93 -4.82
CA ALA A 137 -7.49 17.09 -6.27
C ALA A 137 -6.52 18.17 -6.77
N TYR A 138 -6.30 19.22 -5.97
CA TYR A 138 -5.43 20.33 -6.32
C TYR A 138 -3.98 19.89 -6.62
N PHE A 139 -3.49 18.87 -5.92
CA PHE A 139 -2.13 18.34 -6.09
C PHE A 139 -2.04 17.16 -7.04
N MET A 140 -3.17 16.66 -7.54
CA MET A 140 -3.23 15.47 -8.39
C MET A 140 -3.13 15.83 -9.87
N SER A 141 -2.80 14.83 -10.70
CA SER A 141 -2.77 14.93 -12.16
C SER A 141 -3.24 13.61 -12.78
N THR A 142 -3.68 13.63 -14.04
CA THR A 142 -4.20 12.41 -14.73
C THR A 142 -3.10 11.41 -15.14
N GLY A 143 -1.83 11.77 -15.03
CA GLY A 143 -0.71 10.95 -15.46
C GLY A 143 -0.26 9.90 -14.43
N TYR A 144 0.98 9.51 -14.56
CA TYR A 144 1.68 8.63 -13.63
C TYR A 144 3.12 9.10 -13.43
N ALA A 145 3.74 8.63 -12.36
CA ALA A 145 5.18 8.76 -12.13
C ALA A 145 5.80 7.36 -12.13
N GLU A 146 6.91 7.18 -12.83
CA GLU A 146 7.62 5.88 -12.90
C GLU A 146 8.59 5.65 -11.74
N ARG A 147 9.04 6.72 -11.09
CA ARG A 147 9.94 6.69 -9.94
C ARG A 147 9.37 7.57 -8.84
N ASN A 148 8.61 6.94 -7.94
CA ASN A 148 8.09 7.65 -6.77
C ASN A 148 7.79 6.65 -5.65
N VAL A 149 7.74 7.15 -4.42
CA VAL A 149 7.18 6.40 -3.31
C VAL A 149 5.67 6.49 -3.33
N VAL A 150 5.03 5.46 -2.84
CA VAL A 150 3.58 5.39 -2.61
C VAL A 150 3.33 5.01 -1.15
N ILE A 151 2.18 5.36 -0.62
CA ILE A 151 1.76 4.95 0.72
C ILE A 151 1.06 3.59 0.65
N GLY A 152 1.13 2.86 1.75
CA GLY A 152 0.66 1.49 1.87
C GLY A 152 -0.84 1.28 1.72
N THR A 153 -1.65 2.34 1.72
CA THR A 153 -3.11 2.26 1.64
C THR A 153 -3.60 1.39 0.47
N LEU A 154 -2.99 1.52 -0.73
CA LEU A 154 -3.16 0.57 -1.82
C LEU A 154 -1.82 0.34 -2.52
N PHE A 155 -1.35 -0.89 -2.44
CA PHE A 155 -0.07 -1.35 -2.93
C PHE A 155 -0.26 -2.57 -3.83
N ALA A 156 -0.26 -2.38 -5.14
CA ALA A 156 -0.51 -3.45 -6.10
C ALA A 156 0.81 -3.95 -6.69
N ILE A 157 1.14 -5.21 -6.47
CA ILE A 157 2.40 -5.81 -6.87
C ILE A 157 2.23 -7.17 -7.56
N VAL A 158 3.24 -7.56 -8.30
CA VAL A 158 3.48 -8.94 -8.69
C VAL A 158 4.40 -9.56 -7.65
N ASN A 159 3.96 -10.61 -6.98
CA ASN A 159 4.74 -11.26 -5.92
C ASN A 159 6.07 -11.79 -6.46
N THR A 160 7.16 -11.37 -5.86
CA THR A 160 8.53 -11.80 -6.15
C THR A 160 9.20 -12.24 -4.83
N ASP A 161 10.51 -12.34 -4.82
CA ASP A 161 11.32 -12.52 -3.61
C ASP A 161 11.53 -11.22 -2.80
N LEU A 162 11.07 -10.06 -3.32
CA LEU A 162 11.16 -8.80 -2.58
C LEU A 162 10.21 -8.81 -1.37
N ARG A 163 10.71 -8.38 -0.21
CA ARG A 163 9.98 -8.36 1.06
C ARG A 163 10.06 -7.00 1.72
N PHE A 164 9.04 -6.67 2.54
CA PHE A 164 9.10 -5.53 3.45
C PHE A 164 10.18 -5.75 4.51
N ASP A 165 10.84 -4.70 4.93
CA ASP A 165 11.85 -4.75 5.98
C ASP A 165 11.14 -4.81 7.35
N ALA A 166 11.24 -5.97 8.03
CA ALA A 166 10.61 -6.21 9.33
C ALA A 166 11.12 -5.28 10.45
N GLU A 167 12.28 -4.64 10.26
CA GLU A 167 12.80 -3.64 11.19
C GLU A 167 12.18 -2.24 10.99
N MET A 168 11.28 -2.08 10.03
CA MET A 168 10.58 -0.81 9.78
C MET A 168 9.22 -0.82 10.48
N ALA A 169 9.12 -0.14 11.60
CA ALA A 169 7.86 0.04 12.32
C ALA A 169 6.90 0.99 11.61
N THR A 170 7.46 1.94 10.82
CA THR A 170 6.71 2.88 9.98
C THR A 170 7.44 3.08 8.65
N LYS A 171 6.75 3.57 7.63
CA LYS A 171 7.31 3.87 6.28
C LYS A 171 7.93 2.63 5.59
N GLU A 172 7.46 1.44 5.93
CA GLU A 172 7.82 0.18 5.29
C GLU A 172 7.45 0.18 3.79
N ASP A 173 6.39 0.88 3.45
CA ASP A 173 5.93 1.14 2.09
C ASP A 173 6.94 1.97 1.28
N TYR A 174 7.51 3.01 1.88
CA TYR A 174 8.58 3.81 1.25
C TYR A 174 9.84 2.99 1.06
N GLU A 175 10.20 2.19 2.06
CA GLU A 175 11.35 1.30 2.02
C GLU A 175 11.22 0.27 0.88
N TYR A 176 10.03 -0.35 0.76
CA TYR A 176 9.76 -1.29 -0.32
C TYR A 176 9.83 -0.62 -1.70
N CYS A 177 9.29 0.59 -1.85
CA CYS A 177 9.43 1.37 -3.10
C CYS A 177 10.90 1.61 -3.44
N CYS A 178 11.73 1.97 -2.45
CA CYS A 178 13.15 2.20 -2.64
C CYS A 178 13.89 0.92 -3.07
N LYS A 179 13.59 -0.23 -2.44
CA LYS A 179 14.10 -1.54 -2.86
C LYS A 179 13.73 -1.84 -4.32
N ALA A 180 12.46 -1.64 -4.67
CA ALA A 180 11.98 -1.86 -6.03
C ALA A 180 12.67 -0.93 -7.03
N MET A 181 12.82 0.36 -6.71
CA MET A 181 13.50 1.32 -7.57
C MET A 181 15.00 1.00 -7.74
N ARG A 182 15.68 0.48 -6.72
CA ARG A 182 17.08 0.04 -6.87
C ARG A 182 17.20 -1.21 -7.72
N ARG A 183 16.32 -2.18 -7.54
CA ARG A 183 16.40 -3.47 -8.23
C ARG A 183 15.90 -3.40 -9.67
N TYR A 184 14.81 -2.65 -9.90
CA TYR A 184 14.08 -2.64 -11.16
C TYR A 184 14.10 -1.27 -11.87
N GLY A 185 14.70 -0.25 -11.26
CA GLY A 185 14.77 1.10 -11.82
C GLY A 185 13.53 1.96 -11.59
N ALA A 186 12.39 1.39 -11.25
CA ALA A 186 11.10 2.07 -11.13
C ALA A 186 10.23 1.50 -10.00
N PHE A 187 9.28 2.31 -9.53
CA PHE A 187 8.03 1.92 -8.88
C PHE A 187 6.95 2.92 -9.30
N VAL A 188 5.88 2.42 -9.92
CA VAL A 188 4.88 3.30 -10.57
C VAL A 188 3.91 3.88 -9.56
N ARG A 189 3.53 5.15 -9.73
CA ARG A 189 2.45 5.79 -9.00
C ARG A 189 1.42 6.37 -9.97
N LEU A 190 0.17 5.92 -9.85
CA LEU A 190 -0.95 6.50 -10.60
C LEU A 190 -1.38 7.81 -9.95
N ASN A 191 -1.09 8.95 -10.59
CA ASN A 191 -1.33 10.27 -10.00
C ASN A 191 -2.80 10.73 -10.06
N GLY A 192 -3.61 10.09 -10.88
CA GLY A 192 -5.04 10.39 -11.05
C GLY A 192 -5.98 9.57 -10.15
N TYR A 193 -5.42 8.77 -9.23
CA TYR A 193 -6.21 7.92 -8.32
C TYR A 193 -5.67 8.04 -6.89
N VAL A 194 -6.58 7.97 -5.91
CA VAL A 194 -6.27 8.09 -4.48
C VAL A 194 -7.25 7.26 -3.66
N CYS A 195 -6.82 6.72 -2.53
CA CYS A 195 -7.73 6.10 -1.57
C CYS A 195 -8.42 7.14 -0.70
N ASP A 196 -9.71 6.94 -0.45
CA ASP A 196 -10.47 7.58 0.61
C ASP A 196 -10.39 6.67 1.83
N ALA A 197 -9.40 6.87 2.67
CA ALA A 197 -9.17 6.09 3.88
C ALA A 197 -9.36 6.95 5.12
N GLN A 198 -9.82 6.32 6.21
CA GLN A 198 -10.01 7.01 7.48
C GLN A 198 -8.76 6.80 8.35
N HIS A 199 -7.76 7.65 8.13
CA HIS A 199 -6.56 7.66 8.95
C HIS A 199 -6.87 8.07 10.41
N TYR A 200 -6.04 7.59 11.36
CA TYR A 200 -6.07 7.98 12.78
C TYR A 200 -7.29 7.51 13.58
N THR A 201 -7.88 6.36 13.25
CA THR A 201 -8.87 5.69 14.12
C THR A 201 -8.19 4.69 15.06
N LYS A 202 -8.82 4.40 16.22
CA LYS A 202 -8.31 3.42 17.20
C LYS A 202 -7.93 2.08 16.52
N GLY A 203 -6.79 1.52 16.89
CA GLY A 203 -6.19 0.33 16.31
C GLY A 203 -5.24 0.65 15.15
N GLY A 204 -4.65 -0.37 14.55
CA GLY A 204 -3.65 -0.20 13.50
C GLY A 204 -2.29 0.28 14.02
N CYS A 205 -1.61 1.14 13.26
CA CYS A 205 -0.25 1.63 13.58
C CYS A 205 -0.23 2.91 14.43
N GLU A 206 -1.30 3.25 15.15
CA GLU A 206 -1.45 4.52 15.88
C GLU A 206 -0.28 4.76 16.87
N GLU A 207 0.13 3.74 17.63
CA GLU A 207 1.22 3.86 18.61
C GLU A 207 2.55 4.24 17.94
N ALA A 208 2.87 3.61 16.80
CA ALA A 208 4.10 3.86 16.07
C ALA A 208 4.12 5.26 15.41
N TRP A 209 2.97 5.76 14.98
CA TRP A 209 2.85 7.12 14.42
C TRP A 209 2.87 8.21 15.47
N ASN A 210 2.50 7.92 16.70
CA ASN A 210 2.55 8.87 17.82
C ASN A 210 3.95 8.97 18.43
N ASP A 211 4.84 8.01 18.20
CA ASP A 211 6.24 8.08 18.63
C ASP A 211 7.08 8.96 17.68
N LYS A 212 7.20 10.23 18.02
CA LYS A 212 8.02 11.19 17.25
C LYS A 212 9.48 10.76 17.13
N ALA A 213 10.05 10.15 18.15
CA ALA A 213 11.44 9.70 18.13
C ALA A 213 11.62 8.56 17.11
N GLU A 214 10.67 7.63 17.05
CA GLU A 214 10.66 6.57 16.06
C GLU A 214 10.51 7.11 14.63
N LEU A 215 9.60 8.07 14.40
CA LEU A 215 9.45 8.70 13.09
C LEU A 215 10.76 9.36 12.62
N PHE A 216 11.48 10.03 13.53
CA PHE A 216 12.79 10.62 13.19
C PHE A 216 13.86 9.57 12.91
N ARG A 217 13.94 8.50 13.71
CA ARG A 217 14.88 7.39 13.50
C ARG A 217 14.64 6.74 12.14
N THR A 218 13.39 6.43 11.84
CA THR A 218 12.98 5.81 10.57
C THR A 218 13.29 6.71 9.37
N ALA A 219 12.97 8.00 9.44
CA ALA A 219 13.28 8.94 8.36
C ALA A 219 14.80 9.04 8.09
N ARG A 220 15.62 9.12 9.15
CA ARG A 220 17.10 9.13 9.02
C ARG A 220 17.62 7.82 8.44
N ARG A 221 17.09 6.67 8.90
CA ARG A 221 17.46 5.34 8.37
C ARG A 221 17.17 5.25 6.88
N LEU A 222 15.99 5.68 6.44
CA LEU A 222 15.60 5.68 5.03
C LEU A 222 16.49 6.60 4.18
N ALA A 223 16.69 7.85 4.60
CA ALA A 223 17.54 8.80 3.88
C ALA A 223 19.00 8.34 3.83
N GLY A 224 19.51 7.71 4.88
CA GLY A 224 20.85 7.13 4.90
C GLY A 224 21.00 5.87 4.04
N LYS A 225 19.99 4.98 4.06
CA LYS A 225 19.98 3.73 3.27
C LYS A 225 19.78 3.99 1.77
N TYR A 226 19.02 5.04 1.40
CA TYR A 226 18.62 5.37 0.01
C TYR A 226 18.88 6.83 -0.35
N PRO A 227 20.12 7.36 -0.20
CA PRO A 227 20.43 8.79 -0.40
C PRO A 227 20.29 9.25 -1.85
N ASP A 228 20.29 8.32 -2.80
CA ASP A 228 20.03 8.53 -4.23
C ASP A 228 18.54 8.66 -4.57
N ILE A 229 17.67 8.23 -3.66
CA ILE A 229 16.21 8.20 -3.87
C ILE A 229 15.49 9.15 -2.91
N LEU A 230 15.89 9.18 -1.65
CA LEU A 230 15.24 9.93 -0.58
C LEU A 230 16.18 10.91 0.11
N THR A 231 15.62 11.99 0.60
CA THR A 231 16.29 12.93 1.51
C THR A 231 15.34 13.31 2.64
N LEU A 232 15.88 13.75 3.76
CA LEU A 232 15.05 14.28 4.86
C LEU A 232 14.24 15.50 4.36
N ASN A 233 13.01 15.61 4.85
CA ASN A 233 12.17 16.74 4.54
C ASN A 233 12.42 17.88 5.53
N PRO A 234 13.06 19.01 5.15
CA PRO A 234 13.39 20.08 6.09
C PRO A 234 12.15 20.83 6.61
N LYS A 235 11.02 20.76 5.86
CA LYS A 235 9.75 21.40 6.25
C LYS A 235 8.86 20.53 7.14
N ARG A 236 9.14 19.23 7.19
CA ARG A 236 8.36 18.25 7.96
C ARG A 236 9.33 17.31 8.67
N PRO A 237 9.79 17.65 9.86
CA PRO A 237 10.67 16.79 10.66
C PRO A 237 10.05 15.40 10.86
N GLY A 238 10.86 14.35 10.75
CA GLY A 238 10.37 12.97 10.77
C GLY A 238 9.82 12.44 9.44
N GLU A 239 9.81 13.27 8.38
CA GLU A 239 9.43 12.87 7.03
C GLU A 239 10.61 12.83 6.07
N VAL A 240 10.46 12.03 5.02
CA VAL A 240 11.36 12.01 3.86
C VAL A 240 10.63 12.55 2.63
N LYS A 241 11.40 12.98 1.64
CA LYS A 241 10.91 13.35 0.32
C LYS A 241 11.82 12.76 -0.75
N MET A 242 11.32 12.67 -1.98
CA MET A 242 12.15 12.27 -3.11
C MET A 242 13.37 13.20 -3.22
N ALA A 243 14.54 12.61 -3.37
CA ALA A 243 15.74 13.36 -3.69
C ALA A 243 15.55 14.06 -5.05
N GLY A 244 15.81 15.37 -5.11
CA GLY A 244 15.81 16.09 -6.38
C GLY A 244 16.78 15.43 -7.36
N LYS A 245 16.45 15.40 -8.65
CA LYS A 245 17.43 15.00 -9.67
C LYS A 245 18.68 15.84 -9.43
N ARG A 246 19.81 15.24 -9.06
CA ARG A 246 21.09 15.93 -9.09
C ARG A 246 21.22 16.51 -10.49
N GLY A 247 21.21 17.83 -10.61
CA GLY A 247 21.34 18.51 -11.88
C GLY A 247 22.64 18.09 -12.55
N GLY A 248 22.55 17.06 -13.36
CA GLY A 248 23.60 16.78 -14.34
C GLY A 248 23.58 17.95 -15.30
N LYS A 249 24.57 18.84 -15.22
CA LYS A 249 24.86 19.76 -16.32
C LYS A 249 24.95 18.88 -17.57
N ARG A 250 23.98 19.00 -18.48
CA ARG A 250 24.17 18.53 -19.84
C ARG A 250 25.36 19.33 -20.40
N LYS A 251 26.48 18.63 -20.60
CA LYS A 251 27.54 19.10 -21.49
C LYS A 251 27.08 18.91 -22.91
#